data_9eb523b3efd670d9e51e358b04a87e87
#
_entry.id   9eb523b3efd670d9e51e358b04a87e87
#
_cell.length_a   1.000
_cell.length_b   1.000
_cell.length_c   1.000
_cell.angle_alpha   90.00
_cell.angle_beta   90.00
_cell.angle_gamma   90.00
#
_symmetry.space_group_name_H-M   'P 1'
#
loop_
_entity.id
_entity.type
_entity.pdbx_description
1 polymer ?
#
loop_
_entity_poly.entity_id
_entity_poly.type
_entity_poly.pdbx_seq_one_letter_code
_entity_poly.pdbx_strand_id
1 'polypeptide(L)'
;MNYTNLLACGVLTTTFFGCSNEGSTPSQESTHVQDTPALPTNRIAIPQAVRSNLGITFATVERRRLKDTLRAPGRFEYLPSAKREYRMILPGRITLQVEQFEHVEANTLLYTIDSPAWRELQQDLAGYSATVQQFEAKMEMYSPLFLAHEQHEYSVTVNVDMWEKRIQKLEDLRKAGGGSLREYTAARAAYSTAKAELADIREKDAELEAAYAENIALLRAARSTLEIALDSAASLLEVSLPQSNPEWWKAVTTVEVRASQNGIVASVPMTNGAWAEEHKLVLDVVQPEKLRFHASGLQSDLGVLRDGLQVQIVPPTPTSSGNAVELQNTMHGILQLGLSGDATDRTIDLYVTPTTLASWARPGVTAQLEITTEATRDAELSIPLAAVQQDGLLPIIFKRALDNPNEAIRMEADLGMNDGRWVAVLSGLTDGDEIVLDGGFQLMLATSGSVQQGGHFHADGTFHEGAH
;
A
#
# COMPACT_ATOMS: atom_id res chain seq x y z
N MET A 1 -29.80 -18.80 -38.83
CA MET A 1 -30.45 -20.11 -38.76
C MET A 1 -31.47 -19.97 -37.64
N ASN A 2 -32.65 -19.49 -37.92
CA ASN A 2 -33.92 -20.11 -38.22
C ASN A 2 -34.21 -21.36 -37.42
N TYR A 3 -35.20 -21.30 -36.55
CA TYR A 3 -36.45 -22.07 -36.63
C TYR A 3 -37.52 -21.56 -35.66
N THR A 4 -38.51 -21.00 -36.23
CA THR A 4 -39.94 -20.82 -35.95
C THR A 4 -40.68 -22.16 -35.70
N ASN A 5 -41.75 -22.14 -34.86
CA ASN A 5 -43.07 -22.78 -35.03
C ASN A 5 -43.84 -22.54 -33.72
N LEU A 6 -44.92 -21.82 -33.61
CA LEU A 6 -46.25 -21.77 -34.25
C LEU A 6 -47.19 -22.91 -33.93
N LEU A 7 -48.44 -22.51 -33.53
CA LEU A 7 -49.75 -23.19 -33.55
C LEU A 7 -50.13 -24.04 -32.32
N ALA A 8 -51.35 -24.09 -31.81
CA ALA A 8 -52.68 -23.53 -32.18
C ALA A 8 -53.69 -23.80 -31.04
N CYS A 9 -54.58 -22.91 -30.76
CA CYS A 9 -56.02 -22.96 -30.86
C CYS A 9 -56.77 -24.20 -30.38
N GLY A 10 -57.75 -24.00 -29.49
CA GLY A 10 -58.76 -24.99 -29.09
C GLY A 10 -59.86 -24.41 -28.19
N VAL A 11 -60.80 -23.71 -28.80
CA VAL A 11 -62.11 -23.34 -28.22
C VAL A 11 -63.00 -24.57 -28.13
N LEU A 12 -63.69 -24.83 -27.02
CA LEU A 12 -64.94 -25.58 -27.04
C LEU A 12 -65.87 -25.08 -25.94
N THR A 13 -66.88 -24.41 -26.39
CA THR A 13 -68.20 -24.14 -25.72
C THR A 13 -69.03 -25.38 -25.64
N THR A 14 -69.69 -25.62 -24.52
CA THR A 14 -70.99 -26.31 -24.48
C THR A 14 -71.87 -25.81 -23.35
N THR A 15 -72.93 -25.20 -23.76
CA THR A 15 -74.20 -24.96 -23.01
C THR A 15 -74.97 -26.26 -22.78
N PHE A 16 -75.64 -26.41 -21.65
CA PHE A 16 -76.99 -27.01 -21.59
C PHE A 16 -77.71 -26.69 -20.29
N PHE A 17 -78.81 -26.18 -20.39
CA PHE A 17 -80.14 -26.08 -19.83
C PHE A 17 -80.61 -27.16 -18.80
N GLY A 18 -81.45 -26.72 -17.83
CA GLY A 18 -82.68 -27.46 -17.54
C GLY A 18 -83.10 -27.48 -16.08
N CYS A 19 -84.08 -26.67 -15.82
CA CYS A 19 -85.37 -26.90 -15.17
C CYS A 19 -85.47 -27.29 -13.68
N SER A 20 -86.02 -26.35 -12.95
CA SER A 20 -87.16 -26.36 -11.98
C SER A 20 -87.65 -27.63 -11.39
N ASN A 21 -87.79 -27.71 -10.08
CA ASN A 21 -89.07 -28.16 -9.45
C ASN A 21 -89.27 -27.55 -8.05
N GLU A 22 -90.49 -27.14 -7.80
CA GLU A 22 -91.03 -26.56 -6.58
C GLU A 22 -91.26 -27.61 -5.47
N GLY A 23 -91.16 -27.18 -4.21
CA GLY A 23 -91.56 -28.03 -3.05
C GLY A 23 -91.49 -27.27 -1.73
N SER A 24 -92.54 -26.57 -1.42
CA SER A 24 -93.16 -26.26 -0.11
C SER A 24 -92.36 -26.27 1.19
N THR A 25 -92.36 -25.12 1.83
CA THR A 25 -92.26 -24.70 3.26
C THR A 25 -92.62 -25.69 4.37
N PRO A 26 -92.03 -25.55 5.61
CA PRO A 26 -92.59 -24.58 6.55
C PRO A 26 -91.61 -23.70 7.29
N SER A 27 -92.14 -22.55 7.68
CA SER A 27 -91.51 -21.45 8.44
C SER A 27 -90.91 -21.91 9.78
N GLN A 28 -89.68 -21.49 10.07
CA GLN A 28 -89.22 -21.29 11.43
C GLN A 28 -88.73 -19.81 11.55
N GLU A 29 -89.33 -19.17 12.53
CA GLU A 29 -88.95 -17.82 13.00
C GLU A 29 -87.42 -17.75 13.28
N SER A 30 -86.71 -17.04 12.49
CA SER A 30 -85.34 -16.57 12.81
C SER A 30 -85.48 -15.26 13.51
N THR A 31 -85.17 -15.27 14.80
CA THR A 31 -84.85 -14.10 15.58
C THR A 31 -83.69 -13.33 14.88
N HIS A 32 -84.04 -12.20 14.29
CA HIS A 32 -83.05 -11.19 13.88
C HIS A 32 -82.27 -10.70 15.12
N VAL A 33 -81.09 -11.30 15.36
CA VAL A 33 -80.04 -10.60 16.12
C VAL A 33 -79.61 -9.48 15.20
N GLN A 34 -79.94 -8.27 15.57
CA GLN A 34 -79.30 -7.04 14.96
C GLN A 34 -77.81 -7.13 15.23
N ASP A 35 -77.02 -7.51 14.21
CA ASP A 35 -75.58 -7.27 14.18
C ASP A 35 -75.43 -5.75 14.22
N THR A 36 -75.12 -5.24 15.39
CA THR A 36 -74.54 -3.93 15.51
C THR A 36 -73.23 -3.98 14.68
N PRO A 37 -72.99 -3.05 13.73
CA PRO A 37 -71.76 -3.04 12.99
C PRO A 37 -70.60 -2.95 14.00
N ALA A 38 -69.75 -4.00 14.03
CA ALA A 38 -68.56 -4.00 14.86
C ALA A 38 -67.72 -2.80 14.47
N LEU A 39 -67.33 -1.98 15.45
CA LEU A 39 -66.42 -0.89 15.25
C LEU A 39 -65.14 -1.42 14.54
N PRO A 40 -64.63 -0.70 13.58
CA PRO A 40 -63.40 -1.06 12.91
C PRO A 40 -62.28 -1.29 13.95
N THR A 41 -61.63 -2.42 13.88
CA THR A 41 -60.53 -2.79 14.79
C THR A 41 -59.28 -3.10 13.99
N ASN A 42 -58.11 -2.72 14.50
CA ASN A 42 -56.82 -3.10 13.95
C ASN A 42 -56.31 -4.47 14.53
N ARG A 43 -57.17 -5.15 15.32
CA ARG A 43 -56.87 -6.47 15.89
C ARG A 43 -57.29 -7.58 14.94
N ILE A 44 -56.40 -8.52 14.73
CA ILE A 44 -56.55 -9.66 13.82
C ILE A 44 -56.43 -10.93 14.64
N ALA A 45 -57.45 -11.83 14.53
CA ALA A 45 -57.39 -13.12 15.17
C ALA A 45 -56.36 -14.04 14.49
N ILE A 46 -55.41 -14.51 15.27
CA ILE A 46 -54.33 -15.44 14.88
C ILE A 46 -54.30 -16.68 15.77
N PRO A 47 -55.40 -17.44 15.87
CA PRO A 47 -55.41 -18.67 16.66
C PRO A 47 -54.31 -19.63 16.17
N GLN A 48 -53.95 -20.63 17.00
CA GLN A 48 -52.85 -21.54 16.71
C GLN A 48 -52.96 -22.21 15.33
N ALA A 49 -54.14 -22.56 14.88
CA ALA A 49 -54.33 -23.14 13.55
C ALA A 49 -53.95 -22.16 12.42
N VAL A 50 -54.33 -20.88 12.56
CA VAL A 50 -53.96 -19.82 11.61
C VAL A 50 -52.44 -19.58 11.62
N ARG A 51 -51.84 -19.51 12.80
CA ARG A 51 -50.39 -19.37 12.93
C ARG A 51 -49.64 -20.50 12.23
N SER A 52 -50.04 -21.74 12.46
CA SER A 52 -49.41 -22.91 11.81
C SER A 52 -49.61 -22.91 10.30
N ASN A 53 -50.80 -22.53 9.81
CA ASN A 53 -51.10 -22.53 8.37
C ASN A 53 -50.41 -21.40 7.60
N LEU A 54 -50.26 -20.25 8.22
CA LEU A 54 -49.61 -19.08 7.61
C LEU A 54 -48.12 -18.98 7.92
N GLY A 55 -47.55 -19.89 8.70
CA GLY A 55 -46.16 -19.88 9.12
C GLY A 55 -45.79 -18.67 9.99
N ILE A 56 -46.74 -18.17 10.81
CA ILE A 56 -46.51 -16.99 11.64
C ILE A 56 -45.52 -17.34 12.77
N THR A 57 -44.39 -16.64 12.76
CA THR A 57 -43.41 -16.65 13.84
C THR A 57 -43.32 -15.28 14.50
N PHE A 58 -42.73 -15.25 15.68
CA PHE A 58 -42.59 -14.01 16.44
C PHE A 58 -41.14 -13.75 16.75
N ALA A 59 -40.77 -12.46 16.82
CA ALA A 59 -39.50 -11.96 17.35
C ALA A 59 -39.79 -11.04 18.55
N THR A 60 -38.93 -11.07 19.54
CA THR A 60 -39.00 -10.21 20.70
C THR A 60 -38.36 -8.87 20.39
N VAL A 61 -38.99 -7.78 20.81
CA VAL A 61 -38.46 -6.42 20.75
C VAL A 61 -37.36 -6.28 21.81
N GLU A 62 -36.18 -5.94 21.40
CA GLU A 62 -34.99 -5.83 22.27
C GLU A 62 -34.32 -4.47 22.08
N ARG A 63 -33.64 -4.03 23.13
CA ARG A 63 -32.79 -2.84 23.04
C ARG A 63 -31.44 -3.20 22.40
N ARG A 64 -31.13 -2.58 21.24
CA ARG A 64 -29.88 -2.77 20.51
C ARG A 64 -29.24 -1.45 20.16
N ARG A 65 -27.90 -1.45 20.07
CA ARG A 65 -27.15 -0.38 19.42
C ARG A 65 -27.07 -0.69 17.94
N LEU A 66 -27.73 0.13 17.15
CA LEU A 66 -27.69 0.01 15.69
C LEU A 66 -26.53 0.83 15.13
N LYS A 67 -26.00 0.34 14.02
CA LYS A 67 -24.93 1.00 13.29
C LYS A 67 -25.37 1.10 11.83
N ASP A 68 -25.39 2.31 11.31
CA ASP A 68 -25.48 2.47 9.87
C ASP A 68 -24.14 2.08 9.25
N THR A 69 -24.18 1.16 8.30
CA THR A 69 -22.97 0.60 7.70
C THR A 69 -23.02 0.67 6.20
N LEU A 70 -21.96 1.23 5.64
CA LEU A 70 -21.71 1.21 4.21
C LEU A 70 -20.75 0.06 3.88
N ARG A 71 -21.03 -0.66 2.79
CA ARG A 71 -20.21 -1.79 2.35
C ARG A 71 -19.45 -1.44 1.08
N ALA A 72 -18.15 -1.71 1.09
CA ALA A 72 -17.28 -1.54 -0.06
C ALA A 72 -16.50 -2.83 -0.34
N PRO A 73 -16.49 -3.33 -1.58
CA PRO A 73 -15.66 -4.48 -1.96
C PRO A 73 -14.19 -4.07 -1.99
N GLY A 74 -13.31 -4.98 -1.61
CA GLY A 74 -11.89 -4.73 -1.62
C GLY A 74 -11.05 -5.99 -1.59
N ARG A 75 -9.73 -5.82 -1.52
CA ARG A 75 -8.75 -6.90 -1.45
C ARG A 75 -7.58 -6.54 -0.56
N PHE A 76 -6.90 -7.56 -0.06
CA PHE A 76 -5.63 -7.35 0.63
C PHE A 76 -4.50 -7.11 -0.35
N GLU A 77 -3.62 -6.19 0.01
CA GLU A 77 -2.37 -5.95 -0.69
C GLU A 77 -1.24 -5.74 0.31
N TYR A 78 -0.01 -5.94 -0.13
CA TYR A 78 1.14 -5.59 0.69
C TYR A 78 1.23 -4.08 0.88
N LEU A 79 1.66 -3.64 2.07
CA LEU A 79 2.15 -2.28 2.21
C LEU A 79 3.33 -2.06 1.24
N PRO A 80 3.49 -0.87 0.65
CA PRO A 80 4.61 -0.57 -0.27
C PRO A 80 6.00 -0.90 0.31
N SER A 81 6.17 -0.78 1.63
CA SER A 81 7.39 -1.12 2.35
C SER A 81 7.55 -2.61 2.67
N ALA A 82 6.50 -3.41 2.46
CA ALA A 82 6.49 -4.84 2.82
C ALA A 82 6.99 -5.75 1.70
N LYS A 83 7.14 -5.25 0.49
CA LYS A 83 7.65 -5.99 -0.66
C LYS A 83 8.95 -5.37 -1.14
N ARG A 84 9.99 -6.20 -1.30
CA ARG A 84 11.25 -5.82 -1.92
C ARG A 84 11.54 -6.73 -3.11
N GLU A 85 11.74 -6.11 -4.26
CA GLU A 85 12.17 -6.77 -5.47
C GLU A 85 13.69 -6.74 -5.57
N TYR A 86 14.30 -7.90 -5.80
CA TYR A 86 15.72 -8.05 -6.04
C TYR A 86 15.93 -8.27 -7.53
N ARG A 87 16.60 -7.32 -8.15
CA ARG A 87 16.84 -7.29 -9.59
C ARG A 87 18.32 -7.45 -9.88
N MET A 88 18.64 -7.88 -11.10
CA MET A 88 20.03 -7.92 -11.57
C MET A 88 20.63 -6.52 -11.54
N ILE A 89 21.75 -6.38 -10.85
CA ILE A 89 22.54 -5.14 -10.80
C ILE A 89 23.58 -5.07 -11.92
N LEU A 90 23.98 -6.21 -12.46
CA LEU A 90 24.88 -6.38 -13.60
C LEU A 90 24.40 -7.55 -14.45
N PRO A 91 24.63 -7.55 -15.76
CA PRO A 91 24.36 -8.72 -16.61
C PRO A 91 25.31 -9.86 -16.24
N GLY A 92 24.76 -11.08 -16.20
CA GLY A 92 25.58 -12.24 -15.85
C GLY A 92 24.80 -13.51 -15.57
N ARG A 93 25.53 -14.53 -15.15
CA ARG A 93 24.97 -15.84 -14.75
C ARG A 93 24.63 -15.82 -13.27
N ILE A 94 23.40 -16.26 -12.93
CA ILE A 94 22.89 -16.30 -11.57
C ILE A 94 23.13 -17.67 -10.94
N THR A 95 23.51 -17.68 -9.66
CA THR A 95 23.44 -18.86 -8.81
C THR A 95 22.57 -18.52 -7.60
N LEU A 96 21.39 -19.15 -7.54
CA LEU A 96 20.43 -18.97 -6.45
C LEU A 96 20.92 -19.68 -5.20
N GLN A 97 20.70 -19.05 -4.03
CA GLN A 97 21.07 -19.58 -2.71
C GLN A 97 19.86 -19.81 -1.81
N VAL A 98 18.68 -19.39 -2.26
CA VAL A 98 17.41 -19.51 -1.54
C VAL A 98 16.34 -20.10 -2.44
N GLU A 99 15.34 -20.72 -1.81
CA GLU A 99 14.18 -21.30 -2.50
C GLU A 99 12.92 -20.47 -2.29
N GLN A 100 11.91 -20.71 -3.10
CA GLN A 100 10.59 -20.08 -2.92
C GLN A 100 9.98 -20.52 -1.59
N PHE A 101 9.38 -19.57 -0.86
CA PHE A 101 8.79 -19.71 0.48
C PHE A 101 9.80 -19.88 1.62
N GLU A 102 11.07 -19.78 1.36
CA GLU A 102 12.10 -19.77 2.40
C GLU A 102 12.05 -18.47 3.21
N HIS A 103 12.26 -18.60 4.53
CA HIS A 103 12.39 -17.44 5.42
C HIS A 103 13.83 -16.93 5.36
N VAL A 104 13.97 -15.64 5.16
CA VAL A 104 15.29 -14.99 5.10
C VAL A 104 15.35 -13.87 6.13
N GLU A 105 16.51 -13.74 6.75
CA GLU A 105 16.85 -12.63 7.63
C GLU A 105 17.62 -11.56 6.86
N ALA A 106 17.71 -10.36 7.41
CA ALA A 106 18.57 -9.33 6.86
C ALA A 106 20.01 -9.83 6.77
N ASN A 107 20.69 -9.53 5.66
CA ASN A 107 22.03 -10.00 5.32
C ASN A 107 22.14 -11.48 4.88
N THR A 108 21.06 -12.24 4.78
CA THR A 108 21.08 -13.58 4.17
C THR A 108 21.47 -13.48 2.70
N LEU A 109 22.39 -14.34 2.23
CA LEU A 109 22.79 -14.42 0.82
C LEU A 109 21.63 -14.99 -0.02
N LEU A 110 21.12 -14.19 -0.95
CA LEU A 110 19.99 -14.55 -1.81
C LEU A 110 20.45 -15.22 -3.10
N TYR A 111 21.41 -14.63 -3.76
CA TYR A 111 22.02 -15.16 -4.97
C TYR A 111 23.37 -14.52 -5.24
N THR A 112 24.15 -15.15 -6.09
CA THR A 112 25.41 -14.62 -6.61
C THR A 112 25.34 -14.44 -8.12
N ILE A 113 26.09 -13.45 -8.63
CA ILE A 113 26.18 -13.13 -10.06
C ILE A 113 27.63 -13.33 -10.51
N ASP A 114 27.84 -14.18 -11.50
CA ASP A 114 29.09 -14.25 -12.25
C ASP A 114 28.95 -13.33 -13.48
N SER A 115 29.57 -12.15 -13.42
CA SER A 115 29.40 -11.07 -14.39
C SER A 115 30.68 -10.73 -15.12
N PRO A 116 30.68 -10.75 -16.46
CA PRO A 116 31.79 -10.19 -17.25
C PRO A 116 31.94 -8.67 -17.06
N ALA A 117 30.83 -7.93 -16.90
CA ALA A 117 30.85 -6.50 -16.67
C ALA A 117 31.56 -6.14 -15.34
N TRP A 118 31.43 -6.97 -14.30
CA TRP A 118 32.22 -6.83 -13.09
C TRP A 118 33.73 -6.97 -13.36
N ARG A 119 34.11 -7.94 -14.19
CA ARG A 119 35.54 -8.14 -14.55
C ARG A 119 36.08 -6.98 -15.37
N GLU A 120 35.28 -6.38 -16.25
CA GLU A 120 35.66 -5.16 -16.98
C GLU A 120 35.88 -3.99 -16.01
N LEU A 121 34.95 -3.78 -15.06
CA LEU A 121 35.13 -2.77 -14.02
C LEU A 121 36.40 -3.02 -13.16
N GLN A 122 36.70 -4.28 -12.83
CA GLN A 122 37.95 -4.63 -12.14
C GLN A 122 39.20 -4.28 -12.97
N GLN A 123 39.16 -4.44 -14.30
CA GLN A 123 40.26 -4.03 -15.19
C GLN A 123 40.43 -2.51 -15.21
N ASP A 124 39.34 -1.76 -15.24
CA ASP A 124 39.40 -0.29 -15.18
C ASP A 124 39.99 0.20 -13.84
N LEU A 125 39.52 -0.39 -12.72
CA LEU A 125 40.08 -0.08 -11.39
C LEU A 125 41.56 -0.41 -11.28
N ALA A 126 41.98 -1.53 -11.89
CA ALA A 126 43.42 -1.88 -11.97
C ALA A 126 44.23 -0.85 -12.78
N GLY A 127 43.66 -0.35 -13.90
CA GLY A 127 44.24 0.71 -14.72
C GLY A 127 44.40 2.02 -13.94
N TYR A 128 43.36 2.46 -13.23
CA TYR A 128 43.42 3.66 -12.40
C TYR A 128 44.44 3.51 -11.25
N SER A 129 44.46 2.35 -10.59
CA SER A 129 45.47 2.06 -9.55
C SER A 129 46.89 2.11 -10.09
N ALA A 130 47.13 1.48 -11.25
CA ALA A 130 48.46 1.54 -11.91
C ALA A 130 48.89 2.98 -12.26
N THR A 131 47.93 3.81 -12.72
CA THR A 131 48.20 5.22 -13.03
C THR A 131 48.64 6.01 -11.79
N VAL A 132 47.97 5.78 -10.65
CA VAL A 132 48.38 6.40 -9.37
C VAL A 132 49.78 5.95 -8.99
N GLN A 133 50.10 4.65 -9.05
CA GLN A 133 51.44 4.11 -8.74
C GLN A 133 52.52 4.68 -9.67
N GLN A 134 52.20 4.91 -10.96
CA GLN A 134 53.11 5.50 -11.92
C GLN A 134 53.49 6.95 -11.52
N PHE A 135 52.51 7.76 -11.13
CA PHE A 135 52.76 9.13 -10.67
C PHE A 135 53.46 9.15 -9.32
N GLU A 136 53.15 8.25 -8.40
CA GLU A 136 53.90 8.11 -7.13
C GLU A 136 55.35 7.76 -7.35
N ALA A 137 55.65 6.77 -8.21
CA ALA A 137 57.04 6.45 -8.58
C ALA A 137 57.77 7.63 -9.21
N LYS A 138 57.09 8.44 -10.05
CA LYS A 138 57.67 9.68 -10.57
C LYS A 138 57.97 10.68 -9.46
N MET A 139 57.13 10.82 -8.46
CA MET A 139 57.35 11.73 -7.32
C MET A 139 58.59 11.36 -6.53
N GLU A 140 58.90 10.09 -6.36
CA GLU A 140 60.11 9.62 -5.67
C GLU A 140 61.38 10.01 -6.38
N MET A 141 61.36 10.17 -7.71
CA MET A 141 62.52 10.56 -8.51
C MET A 141 62.93 12.03 -8.30
N TYR A 142 61.99 12.90 -7.88
CA TYR A 142 62.32 14.34 -7.74
C TYR A 142 63.23 14.66 -6.56
N SER A 143 63.15 13.90 -5.46
CA SER A 143 63.97 14.15 -4.26
C SER A 143 65.50 14.11 -4.56
N PRO A 144 66.03 13.06 -5.20
CA PRO A 144 67.44 13.04 -5.56
C PRO A 144 67.84 14.10 -6.61
N LEU A 145 66.91 14.45 -7.53
CA LEU A 145 67.15 15.51 -8.52
C LEU A 145 67.29 16.88 -7.86
N PHE A 146 66.38 17.24 -6.96
CA PHE A 146 66.47 18.49 -6.20
C PHE A 146 67.78 18.58 -5.42
N LEU A 147 68.16 17.49 -4.75
CA LEU A 147 69.43 17.47 -4.00
C LEU A 147 70.65 17.68 -4.92
N ALA A 148 70.65 17.05 -6.09
CA ALA A 148 71.74 17.20 -7.07
C ALA A 148 71.84 18.66 -7.61
N HIS A 149 70.66 19.25 -7.91
CA HIS A 149 70.58 20.65 -8.37
C HIS A 149 71.02 21.62 -7.28
N GLU A 150 70.60 21.49 -6.04
CA GLU A 150 71.02 22.30 -4.90
C GLU A 150 72.54 22.26 -4.70
N GLN A 151 73.14 21.06 -4.78
CA GLN A 151 74.59 20.91 -4.69
C GLN A 151 75.29 21.59 -5.84
N HIS A 152 74.78 21.56 -7.06
CA HIS A 152 75.35 22.21 -8.23
C HIS A 152 75.21 23.74 -8.12
N GLU A 153 74.04 24.30 -7.75
CA GLU A 153 73.84 25.74 -7.53
C GLU A 153 74.81 26.27 -6.46
N TYR A 154 74.98 25.52 -5.35
CA TYR A 154 75.87 25.87 -4.30
C TYR A 154 77.34 25.98 -4.84
N SER A 155 77.77 25.00 -5.62
CA SER A 155 79.13 24.97 -6.23
C SER A 155 79.35 26.16 -7.13
N VAL A 156 78.40 26.49 -8.00
CA VAL A 156 78.50 27.63 -8.92
C VAL A 156 78.40 28.99 -8.19
N THR A 157 77.56 29.06 -7.14
CA THR A 157 77.46 30.25 -6.29
C THR A 157 78.81 30.58 -5.61
N VAL A 158 79.49 29.54 -5.07
CA VAL A 158 80.82 29.68 -4.51
C VAL A 158 81.83 30.20 -5.56
N ASN A 159 81.72 29.70 -6.81
CA ASN A 159 82.54 30.15 -7.91
C ASN A 159 82.31 31.64 -8.28
N VAL A 160 81.04 32.07 -8.34
CA VAL A 160 80.64 33.49 -8.55
C VAL A 160 81.24 34.38 -7.46
N ASP A 161 81.11 34.01 -6.18
CA ASP A 161 81.62 34.71 -5.02
C ASP A 161 83.15 34.84 -5.05
N MET A 162 83.83 33.77 -5.44
CA MET A 162 85.29 33.78 -5.59
C MET A 162 85.74 34.77 -6.64
N TRP A 163 85.11 34.81 -7.82
CA TRP A 163 85.45 35.74 -8.87
C TRP A 163 85.07 37.19 -8.50
N GLU A 164 83.98 37.41 -7.82
CA GLU A 164 83.58 38.72 -7.30
C GLU A 164 84.66 39.31 -6.36
N LYS A 165 85.07 38.54 -5.37
CA LYS A 165 86.11 38.87 -4.43
C LYS A 165 87.46 39.14 -5.15
N ARG A 166 87.76 38.36 -6.19
CA ARG A 166 88.93 38.53 -7.02
C ARG A 166 88.94 39.88 -7.77
N ILE A 167 87.78 40.22 -8.37
CA ILE A 167 87.61 41.51 -9.07
C ILE A 167 87.80 42.66 -8.11
N GLN A 168 87.18 42.67 -6.95
CA GLN A 168 87.32 43.70 -5.91
C GLN A 168 88.74 43.91 -5.53
N LYS A 169 89.48 42.86 -5.28
CA LYS A 169 90.87 42.90 -4.91
C LYS A 169 91.76 43.47 -6.03
N LEU A 170 91.51 43.12 -7.28
CA LEU A 170 92.19 43.64 -8.45
C LEU A 170 91.87 45.15 -8.74
N GLU A 171 90.66 45.55 -8.43
CA GLU A 171 90.21 46.95 -8.53
C GLU A 171 90.88 47.84 -7.49
N ASP A 172 91.00 47.37 -6.25
CA ASP A 172 91.67 48.06 -5.15
C ASP A 172 93.15 48.21 -5.43
N LEU A 173 93.81 47.17 -5.96
CA LEU A 173 95.19 47.23 -6.38
C LEU A 173 95.37 48.25 -7.50
N ARG A 174 94.44 48.36 -8.43
CA ARG A 174 94.45 49.29 -9.53
C ARG A 174 94.31 50.77 -9.05
N LYS A 175 93.41 51.00 -8.06
CA LYS A 175 93.26 52.32 -7.42
C LYS A 175 94.51 52.77 -6.67
N ALA A 176 95.30 51.81 -6.13
CA ALA A 176 96.58 52.02 -5.47
C ALA A 176 97.77 52.24 -6.43
N GLY A 177 97.56 52.34 -7.73
CA GLY A 177 98.58 52.56 -8.73
C GLY A 177 99.33 51.32 -9.21
N GLY A 178 98.91 50.12 -8.84
CA GLY A 178 99.40 48.81 -9.26
C GLY A 178 98.32 47.95 -9.91
N GLY A 179 98.66 46.81 -10.46
CA GLY A 179 97.71 45.84 -11.00
C GLY A 179 97.67 45.79 -12.54
N SER A 180 97.42 44.57 -13.06
CA SER A 180 97.40 44.32 -14.50
C SER A 180 95.97 44.48 -15.06
N LEU A 181 95.80 45.35 -16.04
CA LEU A 181 94.53 45.51 -16.73
C LEU A 181 94.03 44.17 -17.36
N ARG A 182 94.98 43.38 -17.86
CA ARG A 182 94.70 42.08 -18.47
C ARG A 182 94.15 41.10 -17.43
N GLU A 183 94.66 41.04 -16.21
CA GLU A 183 94.17 40.20 -15.13
C GLU A 183 92.77 40.64 -14.68
N TYR A 184 92.52 41.94 -14.56
CA TYR A 184 91.23 42.52 -14.24
C TYR A 184 90.14 42.14 -15.28
N THR A 185 90.50 42.33 -16.59
CA THR A 185 89.54 41.98 -17.69
C THR A 185 89.30 40.50 -17.77
N ALA A 186 90.30 39.64 -17.54
CA ALA A 186 90.18 38.23 -17.48
C ALA A 186 89.29 37.78 -16.29
N ALA A 187 89.50 38.34 -15.08
CA ALA A 187 88.64 38.05 -13.90
C ALA A 187 87.19 38.49 -14.13
N ARG A 188 86.97 39.63 -14.79
CA ARG A 188 85.62 40.12 -15.10
C ARG A 188 84.93 39.27 -16.15
N ALA A 189 85.61 38.73 -17.12
CA ALA A 189 85.08 37.77 -18.07
C ALA A 189 84.70 36.47 -17.40
N ALA A 190 85.58 35.92 -16.52
CA ALA A 190 85.29 34.70 -15.75
C ALA A 190 84.10 34.87 -14.79
N TYR A 191 84.00 36.05 -14.14
CA TYR A 191 82.81 36.37 -13.33
C TYR A 191 81.51 36.37 -14.15
N SER A 192 81.57 37.02 -15.34
CA SER A 192 80.39 37.06 -16.22
C SER A 192 80.01 35.69 -16.68
N THR A 193 80.98 34.81 -16.98
CA THR A 193 80.68 33.38 -17.33
C THR A 193 80.04 32.61 -16.15
N ALA A 194 80.63 32.74 -14.94
CA ALA A 194 80.08 32.07 -13.75
C ALA A 194 78.70 32.59 -13.39
N LYS A 195 78.42 33.88 -13.60
CA LYS A 195 77.06 34.44 -13.39
C LYS A 195 76.06 33.95 -14.42
N ALA A 196 76.48 33.78 -15.67
CA ALA A 196 75.60 33.15 -16.71
C ALA A 196 75.30 31.69 -16.40
N GLU A 197 76.31 30.95 -15.90
CA GLU A 197 76.13 29.56 -15.45
C GLU A 197 75.17 29.48 -14.27
N LEU A 198 75.24 30.39 -13.29
CA LEU A 198 74.31 30.46 -12.18
C LEU A 198 72.87 30.76 -12.64
N ALA A 199 72.74 31.66 -13.67
CA ALA A 199 71.38 31.93 -14.23
C ALA A 199 70.80 30.70 -14.95
N ASP A 200 71.66 29.98 -15.71
CA ASP A 200 71.24 28.73 -16.39
C ASP A 200 70.73 27.61 -15.36
N ILE A 201 71.50 27.52 -14.25
CA ILE A 201 71.09 26.58 -13.18
C ILE A 201 69.74 26.98 -12.58
N ARG A 202 69.53 28.25 -12.27
CA ARG A 202 68.26 28.74 -11.71
C ARG A 202 67.06 28.59 -12.67
N GLU A 203 67.30 28.74 -13.97
CA GLU A 203 66.35 28.47 -14.99
C GLU A 203 65.92 26.95 -14.96
N LYS A 204 66.92 26.06 -14.90
CA LYS A 204 66.68 24.61 -14.79
C LYS A 204 66.00 24.21 -13.47
N ASP A 205 66.29 24.87 -12.35
CA ASP A 205 65.67 24.70 -11.09
C ASP A 205 64.17 25.10 -11.18
N ALA A 206 63.83 26.21 -11.82
CA ALA A 206 62.46 26.64 -12.04
C ALA A 206 61.70 25.67 -12.95
N GLU A 207 62.37 25.15 -14.01
CA GLU A 207 61.76 24.07 -14.85
C GLU A 207 61.49 22.79 -14.04
N LEU A 208 62.41 22.37 -13.16
CA LEU A 208 62.26 21.19 -12.32
C LEU A 208 61.13 21.39 -11.29
N GLU A 209 61.03 22.57 -10.67
CA GLU A 209 59.92 22.92 -9.77
C GLU A 209 58.58 22.92 -10.49
N ALA A 210 58.50 23.45 -11.70
CA ALA A 210 57.30 23.46 -12.52
C ALA A 210 56.85 22.01 -12.87
N ALA A 211 57.80 21.16 -13.30
CA ALA A 211 57.56 19.77 -13.60
C ALA A 211 57.12 18.97 -12.37
N TYR A 212 57.68 19.27 -11.20
CA TYR A 212 57.28 18.69 -9.91
C TYR A 212 55.83 19.10 -9.55
N ALA A 213 55.48 20.37 -9.67
CA ALA A 213 54.16 20.90 -9.40
C ALA A 213 53.11 20.29 -10.35
N GLU A 214 53.43 20.14 -11.63
CA GLU A 214 52.59 19.47 -12.61
C GLU A 214 52.33 18.01 -12.20
N ASN A 215 53.38 17.25 -11.82
CA ASN A 215 53.23 15.87 -11.42
C ASN A 215 52.41 15.70 -10.13
N ILE A 216 52.49 16.63 -9.17
CA ILE A 216 51.61 16.70 -8.00
C ILE A 216 50.15 16.83 -8.43
N ALA A 217 49.87 17.73 -9.38
CA ALA A 217 48.53 17.95 -9.88
C ALA A 217 47.99 16.70 -10.59
N LEU A 218 48.78 16.05 -11.42
CA LEU A 218 48.42 14.79 -12.09
C LEU A 218 48.18 13.63 -11.11
N LEU A 219 49.06 13.49 -10.10
CA LEU A 219 48.87 12.48 -9.04
C LEU A 219 47.57 12.72 -8.27
N ARG A 220 47.28 13.97 -7.94
CA ARG A 220 46.04 14.31 -7.24
C ARG A 220 44.80 14.03 -8.08
N ALA A 221 44.83 14.32 -9.37
CA ALA A 221 43.77 14.00 -10.32
C ALA A 221 43.57 12.47 -10.45
N ALA A 222 44.69 11.71 -10.59
CA ALA A 222 44.63 10.26 -10.70
C ALA A 222 44.04 9.60 -9.43
N ARG A 223 44.42 10.07 -8.24
CA ARG A 223 43.85 9.60 -6.96
C ARG A 223 42.37 9.90 -6.86
N SER A 224 41.93 11.11 -7.24
CA SER A 224 40.52 11.48 -7.25
C SER A 224 39.69 10.59 -8.22
N THR A 225 40.22 10.29 -9.40
CA THR A 225 39.59 9.37 -10.36
C THR A 225 39.44 7.97 -9.80
N LEU A 226 40.48 7.44 -9.16
CA LEU A 226 40.46 6.12 -8.53
C LEU A 226 39.42 6.08 -7.38
N GLU A 227 39.42 7.12 -6.54
CA GLU A 227 38.49 7.24 -5.41
C GLU A 227 37.03 7.22 -5.89
N ILE A 228 36.68 8.05 -6.89
CA ILE A 228 35.32 8.08 -7.48
C ILE A 228 34.95 6.71 -8.08
N ALA A 229 35.88 6.04 -8.75
CA ALA A 229 35.64 4.75 -9.34
C ALA A 229 35.43 3.66 -8.27
N LEU A 230 36.19 3.70 -7.17
CA LEU A 230 36.02 2.80 -6.02
C LEU A 230 34.67 3.03 -5.30
N ASP A 231 34.28 4.27 -5.09
CA ASP A 231 32.99 4.63 -4.49
C ASP A 231 31.83 4.16 -5.37
N SER A 232 31.95 4.31 -6.68
CA SER A 232 30.97 3.83 -7.65
C SER A 232 30.86 2.31 -7.63
N ALA A 233 31.98 1.60 -7.58
CA ALA A 233 32.00 0.15 -7.47
C ALA A 233 31.41 -0.36 -6.15
N ALA A 234 31.71 0.29 -5.03
CA ALA A 234 31.17 -0.04 -3.72
C ALA A 234 29.66 0.21 -3.64
N SER A 235 29.20 1.32 -4.19
CA SER A 235 27.77 1.64 -4.29
C SER A 235 27.01 0.63 -5.15
N LEU A 236 27.59 0.22 -6.28
CA LEU A 236 27.02 -0.81 -7.17
C LEU A 236 26.84 -2.16 -6.44
N LEU A 237 27.80 -2.54 -5.61
CA LEU A 237 27.76 -3.80 -4.86
C LEU A 237 27.02 -3.68 -3.52
N GLU A 238 26.50 -2.52 -3.15
CA GLU A 238 25.91 -2.22 -1.83
C GLU A 238 26.86 -2.60 -0.66
N VAL A 239 28.19 -2.49 -0.87
CA VAL A 239 29.21 -2.82 0.13
C VAL A 239 29.75 -1.54 0.76
N SER A 240 29.89 -1.54 2.08
CA SER A 240 30.63 -0.48 2.77
C SER A 240 32.13 -0.59 2.43
N LEU A 241 32.75 0.51 2.03
CA LEU A 241 34.21 0.54 1.72
C LEU A 241 35.01 0.06 2.94
N PRO A 242 35.78 -1.04 2.81
CA PRO A 242 36.66 -1.46 3.89
C PRO A 242 37.80 -0.46 4.04
N GLN A 243 37.87 0.26 5.16
CA GLN A 243 38.94 1.22 5.44
C GLN A 243 40.35 0.58 5.50
N SER A 244 40.44 -0.75 5.70
CA SER A 244 41.69 -1.47 5.89
C SER A 244 42.27 -2.10 4.62
N ASN A 245 41.51 -2.19 3.51
CA ASN A 245 41.98 -2.80 2.27
C ASN A 245 41.51 -1.99 1.05
N PRO A 246 42.33 -1.09 0.50
CA PRO A 246 41.98 -0.31 -0.69
C PRO A 246 41.84 -1.16 -1.96
N GLU A 247 42.33 -2.40 -1.97
CA GLU A 247 42.26 -3.33 -3.08
C GLU A 247 41.20 -4.43 -2.89
N TRP A 248 40.20 -4.19 -2.02
CA TRP A 248 39.11 -5.11 -1.69
C TRP A 248 38.42 -5.73 -2.92
N TRP A 249 38.28 -4.94 -3.97
CA TRP A 249 37.62 -5.30 -5.22
C TRP A 249 38.32 -6.45 -5.96
N LYS A 250 39.64 -6.65 -5.77
CA LYS A 250 40.40 -7.77 -6.37
C LYS A 250 39.97 -9.13 -5.82
N ALA A 251 39.45 -9.19 -4.60
CA ALA A 251 39.01 -10.41 -3.95
C ALA A 251 37.59 -10.84 -4.35
N VAL A 252 36.80 -9.91 -4.95
CA VAL A 252 35.41 -10.19 -5.34
C VAL A 252 35.39 -10.93 -6.67
N THR A 253 35.23 -12.25 -6.63
CA THR A 253 35.14 -13.09 -7.84
C THR A 253 33.74 -13.17 -8.40
N THR A 254 32.71 -13.13 -7.52
CA THR A 254 31.30 -13.13 -7.83
C THR A 254 30.60 -12.04 -7.01
N VAL A 255 29.60 -11.40 -7.59
CA VAL A 255 28.82 -10.36 -6.91
C VAL A 255 27.76 -11.03 -6.08
N GLU A 256 27.75 -10.76 -4.78
CA GLU A 256 26.78 -11.28 -3.82
C GLU A 256 25.62 -10.29 -3.64
N VAL A 257 24.39 -10.78 -3.73
CA VAL A 257 23.19 -10.01 -3.40
C VAL A 257 22.55 -10.58 -2.15
N ARG A 258 22.41 -9.73 -1.15
CA ARG A 258 21.93 -10.10 0.18
C ARG A 258 20.60 -9.44 0.52
N ALA A 259 19.81 -10.10 1.38
CA ALA A 259 18.55 -9.58 1.85
C ALA A 259 18.76 -8.28 2.66
N SER A 260 18.07 -7.22 2.29
CA SER A 260 18.12 -5.94 3.03
C SER A 260 17.16 -5.91 4.24
N GLN A 261 16.25 -6.86 4.33
CA GLN A 261 15.23 -6.96 5.39
C GLN A 261 14.83 -8.43 5.61
N ASN A 262 14.27 -8.71 6.78
CA ASN A 262 13.68 -10.01 7.07
C ASN A 262 12.40 -10.19 6.25
N GLY A 263 12.10 -11.44 5.86
CA GLY A 263 10.88 -11.75 5.12
C GLY A 263 10.83 -13.17 4.61
N ILE A 264 9.95 -13.40 3.65
CA ILE A 264 9.77 -14.68 2.97
C ILE A 264 9.98 -14.46 1.47
N VAL A 265 10.70 -15.36 0.82
CA VAL A 265 10.86 -15.36 -0.64
C VAL A 265 9.51 -15.70 -1.29
N ALA A 266 8.84 -14.71 -1.86
CA ALA A 266 7.49 -14.90 -2.41
C ALA A 266 7.52 -15.52 -3.80
N SER A 267 8.44 -15.09 -4.67
CA SER A 267 8.59 -15.61 -6.02
C SER A 267 10.05 -15.66 -6.45
N VAL A 268 10.38 -16.63 -7.29
CA VAL A 268 11.69 -16.78 -7.92
C VAL A 268 11.46 -17.07 -9.41
N PRO A 269 11.22 -16.04 -10.24
CA PRO A 269 10.94 -16.22 -11.67
C PRO A 269 12.17 -16.66 -12.47
N MET A 270 13.37 -16.61 -11.89
CA MET A 270 14.61 -16.99 -12.55
C MET A 270 14.99 -18.43 -12.24
N THR A 271 15.60 -19.10 -13.24
CA THR A 271 16.13 -20.44 -13.09
C THR A 271 17.58 -20.37 -12.65
N ASN A 272 18.00 -21.27 -11.74
CA ASN A 272 19.39 -21.38 -11.31
C ASN A 272 20.31 -21.67 -12.49
N GLY A 273 21.44 -20.94 -12.59
CA GLY A 273 22.40 -21.03 -13.68
C GLY A 273 22.00 -20.26 -14.95
N ALA A 274 20.85 -19.60 -14.99
CA ALA A 274 20.43 -18.78 -16.12
C ALA A 274 21.31 -17.54 -16.27
N TRP A 275 21.42 -17.07 -17.52
CA TRP A 275 21.94 -15.75 -17.85
C TRP A 275 20.82 -14.73 -17.79
N ALA A 276 21.07 -13.58 -17.17
CA ALA A 276 20.11 -12.47 -17.14
C ALA A 276 20.77 -11.13 -17.42
N GLU A 277 20.02 -10.28 -18.08
CA GLU A 277 20.38 -8.89 -18.33
C GLU A 277 20.13 -8.02 -17.09
N GLU A 278 20.75 -6.85 -17.05
CA GLU A 278 20.56 -5.85 -16.02
C GLU A 278 19.07 -5.49 -15.82
N HIS A 279 18.70 -5.16 -14.60
CA HIS A 279 17.33 -4.84 -14.16
C HIS A 279 16.31 -5.99 -14.24
N LYS A 280 16.68 -7.18 -14.67
CA LYS A 280 15.79 -8.35 -14.68
C LYS A 280 15.45 -8.76 -13.26
N LEU A 281 14.16 -8.98 -12.96
CA LEU A 281 13.68 -9.46 -11.67
C LEU A 281 14.22 -10.88 -11.41
N VAL A 282 14.88 -11.07 -10.27
CA VAL A 282 15.41 -12.37 -9.83
C VAL A 282 14.48 -13.03 -8.83
N LEU A 283 14.09 -12.30 -7.78
CA LEU A 283 13.19 -12.79 -6.74
C LEU A 283 12.55 -11.62 -5.98
N ASP A 284 11.47 -11.92 -5.28
CA ASP A 284 10.78 -11.00 -4.36
C ASP A 284 10.89 -11.52 -2.93
N VAL A 285 11.18 -10.63 -2.00
CA VAL A 285 11.05 -10.88 -0.56
C VAL A 285 9.91 -10.04 0.00
N VAL A 286 9.01 -10.67 0.75
CA VAL A 286 7.82 -10.03 1.32
C VAL A 286 7.74 -10.22 2.81
N GLN A 287 7.06 -9.29 3.49
CA GLN A 287 6.70 -9.40 4.90
C GLN A 287 5.19 -9.66 5.00
N PRO A 288 4.77 -10.94 5.15
CA PRO A 288 3.36 -11.31 5.07
C PRO A 288 2.48 -10.71 6.18
N GLU A 289 3.10 -10.26 7.27
CA GLU A 289 2.43 -9.57 8.38
C GLU A 289 2.13 -8.09 8.10
N LYS A 290 2.67 -7.53 7.03
CA LYS A 290 2.48 -6.12 6.66
C LYS A 290 1.51 -5.99 5.47
N LEU A 291 0.24 -6.17 5.76
CA LEU A 291 -0.85 -6.04 4.78
C LEU A 291 -1.71 -4.82 5.09
N ARG A 292 -2.30 -4.27 4.04
CA ARG A 292 -3.43 -3.35 4.14
C ARG A 292 -4.59 -3.88 3.30
N PHE A 293 -5.78 -3.48 3.65
CA PHE A 293 -6.96 -3.73 2.85
C PHE A 293 -7.25 -2.50 1.99
N HIS A 294 -7.37 -2.70 0.70
CA HIS A 294 -7.70 -1.68 -0.28
C HIS A 294 -9.09 -1.98 -0.83
N ALA A 295 -10.03 -1.08 -0.61
CA ALA A 295 -11.39 -1.17 -1.08
C ALA A 295 -11.73 0.03 -1.98
N SER A 296 -12.79 -0.11 -2.79
CA SER A 296 -13.29 0.95 -3.65
C SER A 296 -14.65 1.39 -3.16
N GLY A 297 -14.75 2.63 -2.66
CA GLY A 297 -15.99 3.28 -2.28
C GLY A 297 -16.58 4.10 -3.43
N LEU A 298 -17.88 4.39 -3.40
CA LEU A 298 -18.49 5.25 -4.38
C LEU A 298 -18.28 6.73 -4.03
N GLN A 299 -18.06 7.57 -5.04
CA GLN A 299 -17.94 9.03 -4.85
C GLN A 299 -19.23 9.66 -4.31
N SER A 300 -20.39 9.05 -4.58
CA SER A 300 -21.68 9.46 -4.01
C SER A 300 -21.70 9.43 -2.48
N ASP A 301 -20.90 8.57 -1.88
CA ASP A 301 -20.87 8.32 -0.44
C ASP A 301 -19.87 9.24 0.30
N LEU A 302 -19.17 10.12 -0.43
CA LEU A 302 -18.21 11.07 0.16
C LEU A 302 -18.83 11.98 1.22
N GLY A 303 -20.16 12.20 1.18
CA GLY A 303 -20.86 12.97 2.20
C GLY A 303 -20.85 12.34 3.59
N VAL A 304 -20.71 11.02 3.67
CA VAL A 304 -20.70 10.24 4.91
C VAL A 304 -19.34 9.58 5.20
N LEU A 305 -18.48 9.42 4.19
CA LEU A 305 -17.14 8.88 4.33
C LEU A 305 -16.17 9.96 4.84
N ARG A 306 -15.38 9.62 5.86
CA ARG A 306 -14.32 10.46 6.42
C ARG A 306 -13.21 9.60 7.02
N ASP A 307 -12.01 10.16 7.12
CA ASP A 307 -10.91 9.52 7.84
C ASP A 307 -11.27 9.26 9.30
N GLY A 308 -10.80 8.17 9.85
CA GLY A 308 -10.97 7.83 11.25
C GLY A 308 -12.24 7.03 11.57
N LEU A 309 -13.11 6.74 10.60
CA LEU A 309 -14.27 5.87 10.82
C LEU A 309 -13.84 4.46 11.20
N GLN A 310 -14.60 3.85 12.13
CA GLN A 310 -14.42 2.45 12.53
C GLN A 310 -14.89 1.55 11.41
N VAL A 311 -14.07 0.56 11.07
CA VAL A 311 -14.37 -0.38 10.00
C VAL A 311 -14.13 -1.82 10.42
N GLN A 312 -14.84 -2.72 9.74
CA GLN A 312 -14.65 -4.16 9.86
C GLN A 312 -14.41 -4.77 8.48
N ILE A 313 -13.42 -5.63 8.38
CA ILE A 313 -13.16 -6.42 7.18
C ILE A 313 -13.81 -7.79 7.41
N VAL A 314 -14.87 -8.05 6.66
CA VAL A 314 -15.67 -9.26 6.77
C VAL A 314 -15.15 -10.30 5.77
N PRO A 315 -14.88 -11.54 6.22
CA PRO A 315 -14.38 -12.59 5.35
C PRO A 315 -15.37 -12.91 4.20
N PRO A 316 -14.86 -13.42 3.07
CA PRO A 316 -15.73 -13.88 1.99
C PRO A 316 -16.61 -15.05 2.47
N THR A 317 -17.92 -15.00 2.17
CA THR A 317 -18.84 -16.09 2.45
C THR A 317 -18.68 -17.22 1.43
N PRO A 318 -18.71 -18.49 1.85
CA PRO A 318 -18.62 -19.61 0.92
C PRO A 318 -19.86 -19.63 0.00
N THR A 319 -19.62 -19.77 -1.30
CA THR A 319 -20.69 -19.78 -2.34
C THR A 319 -21.42 -21.11 -2.44
N SER A 320 -20.92 -22.18 -1.82
CA SER A 320 -21.52 -23.51 -1.87
C SER A 320 -22.04 -23.94 -0.49
N SER A 321 -23.27 -24.42 -0.45
CA SER A 321 -23.94 -24.99 0.71
C SER A 321 -23.39 -26.37 1.13
N GLY A 322 -22.18 -26.74 0.72
CA GLY A 322 -21.48 -27.95 1.16
C GLY A 322 -20.70 -27.71 2.46
N ASN A 323 -19.97 -28.71 2.93
CA ASN A 323 -19.16 -28.69 4.18
C ASN A 323 -18.03 -27.62 4.25
N ALA A 324 -18.21 -26.46 3.63
CA ALA A 324 -17.26 -25.37 3.71
C ALA A 324 -17.31 -24.75 5.12
N VAL A 325 -16.16 -24.75 5.80
CA VAL A 325 -16.03 -24.09 7.09
C VAL A 325 -16.15 -22.59 6.87
N GLU A 326 -17.09 -21.96 7.57
CA GLU A 326 -17.24 -20.52 7.57
C GLU A 326 -15.96 -19.87 8.13
N LEU A 327 -15.36 -18.97 7.35
CA LEU A 327 -14.19 -18.23 7.81
C LEU A 327 -14.62 -17.32 8.96
N GLN A 328 -14.13 -17.59 10.15
CA GLN A 328 -14.38 -16.76 11.32
C GLN A 328 -13.28 -15.69 11.44
N ASN A 329 -13.52 -14.69 12.26
CA ASN A 329 -12.66 -13.56 12.60
C ASN A 329 -12.70 -12.42 11.56
N THR A 330 -13.64 -11.52 11.79
CA THR A 330 -13.60 -10.17 11.21
C THR A 330 -12.38 -9.42 11.74
N MET A 331 -11.77 -8.62 10.91
CA MET A 331 -10.67 -7.75 11.32
C MET A 331 -11.17 -6.32 11.48
N HIS A 332 -10.66 -5.64 12.49
CA HIS A 332 -11.01 -4.26 12.79
C HIS A 332 -9.88 -3.32 12.35
N GLY A 333 -10.26 -2.11 11.99
CA GLY A 333 -9.31 -1.07 11.63
C GLY A 333 -9.95 0.31 11.61
N ILE A 334 -9.18 1.26 11.13
CA ILE A 334 -9.60 2.65 10.96
C ILE A 334 -9.52 2.98 9.48
N LEU A 335 -10.56 3.61 8.95
CA LEU A 335 -10.64 4.05 7.57
C LEU A 335 -9.67 5.19 7.30
N GLN A 336 -8.97 5.10 6.18
CA GLN A 336 -8.19 6.15 5.57
C GLN A 336 -8.64 6.32 4.11
N LEU A 337 -9.04 7.53 3.74
CA LEU A 337 -9.45 7.84 2.38
C LEU A 337 -8.23 8.03 1.47
N GLY A 338 -8.35 7.59 0.24
CA GLY A 338 -7.39 7.89 -0.82
C GLY A 338 -7.40 9.38 -1.16
N LEU A 339 -6.26 9.87 -1.64
CA LEU A 339 -6.09 11.29 -1.99
C LEU A 339 -6.69 11.66 -3.35
N SER A 340 -7.07 10.67 -4.14
CA SER A 340 -7.63 10.85 -5.49
C SER A 340 -8.80 9.91 -5.71
N GLY A 341 -9.72 10.32 -6.58
CA GLY A 341 -10.81 9.47 -7.05
C GLY A 341 -10.61 9.08 -8.51
N ASP A 342 -11.19 7.96 -8.90
CA ASP A 342 -11.28 7.53 -10.30
C ASP A 342 -12.56 8.12 -10.93
N ALA A 343 -12.35 8.97 -11.96
CA ALA A 343 -13.46 9.62 -12.66
C ALA A 343 -14.20 8.65 -13.60
N THR A 344 -13.56 7.56 -14.04
CA THR A 344 -14.13 6.58 -14.97
C THR A 344 -15.14 5.70 -14.23
N ASP A 345 -14.73 5.14 -13.11
CA ASP A 345 -15.54 4.24 -12.29
C ASP A 345 -16.32 4.98 -11.21
N ARG A 346 -16.10 6.29 -11.05
CA ARG A 346 -16.69 7.14 -9.99
C ARG A 346 -16.45 6.57 -8.60
N THR A 347 -15.27 6.06 -8.38
CA THR A 347 -14.84 5.48 -7.10
C THR A 347 -13.78 6.32 -6.42
N ILE A 348 -13.63 6.07 -5.13
CA ILE A 348 -12.55 6.57 -4.29
C ILE A 348 -11.88 5.40 -3.61
N ASP A 349 -10.57 5.45 -3.51
CA ASP A 349 -9.79 4.43 -2.80
C ASP A 349 -10.01 4.54 -1.29
N LEU A 350 -10.23 3.40 -0.66
CA LEU A 350 -10.41 3.25 0.78
C LEU A 350 -9.33 2.32 1.30
N TYR A 351 -8.53 2.78 2.26
CA TYR A 351 -7.45 2.01 2.84
C TYR A 351 -7.72 1.70 4.31
N VAL A 352 -7.38 0.50 4.70
CA VAL A 352 -7.47 0.06 6.11
C VAL A 352 -6.24 -0.79 6.44
N THR A 353 -5.53 -0.42 7.48
CA THR A 353 -4.52 -1.31 8.07
C THR A 353 -5.15 -2.03 9.25
N PRO A 354 -5.39 -3.36 9.17
CA PRO A 354 -5.98 -4.12 10.26
C PRO A 354 -5.10 -4.09 11.51
N THR A 355 -5.72 -3.99 12.68
CA THR A 355 -4.99 -4.04 13.97
C THR A 355 -4.36 -5.42 14.21
N THR A 356 -5.07 -6.46 13.80
CA THR A 356 -4.62 -7.86 13.85
C THR A 356 -5.03 -8.56 12.57
N LEU A 357 -4.14 -9.38 12.02
CA LEU A 357 -4.42 -10.15 10.80
C LEU A 357 -5.02 -11.51 11.16
N ALA A 358 -6.14 -11.83 10.53
CA ALA A 358 -6.71 -13.16 10.57
C ALA A 358 -5.92 -14.13 9.67
N SER A 359 -5.99 -15.41 9.95
CA SER A 359 -5.25 -16.45 9.21
C SER A 359 -5.60 -16.55 7.72
N TRP A 360 -6.76 -16.07 7.33
CA TRP A 360 -7.22 -16.02 5.94
C TRP A 360 -6.77 -14.78 5.17
N ALA A 361 -6.27 -13.74 5.85
CA ALA A 361 -5.77 -12.52 5.22
C ALA A 361 -4.50 -12.81 4.40
N ARG A 362 -4.61 -12.72 3.08
CA ARG A 362 -3.51 -12.89 2.14
C ARG A 362 -3.63 -11.89 1.00
N PRO A 363 -2.53 -11.45 0.42
CA PRO A 363 -2.56 -10.57 -0.75
C PRO A 363 -3.42 -11.16 -1.87
N GLY A 364 -4.27 -10.33 -2.47
CA GLY A 364 -5.21 -10.75 -3.53
C GLY A 364 -6.51 -11.36 -3.03
N VAL A 365 -6.63 -11.76 -1.76
CA VAL A 365 -7.91 -12.23 -1.22
C VAL A 365 -8.89 -11.06 -1.15
N THR A 366 -10.06 -11.25 -1.76
CA THR A 366 -11.15 -10.27 -1.75
C THR A 366 -12.04 -10.45 -0.53
N ALA A 367 -12.56 -9.36 0.00
CA ALA A 367 -13.45 -9.33 1.15
C ALA A 367 -14.34 -8.07 1.09
N GLN A 368 -15.26 -7.94 2.05
CA GLN A 368 -16.11 -6.77 2.19
C GLN A 368 -15.60 -5.88 3.34
N LEU A 369 -15.50 -4.59 3.07
CA LEU A 369 -15.27 -3.58 4.08
C LEU A 369 -16.61 -3.05 4.55
N GLU A 370 -16.95 -3.23 5.83
CA GLU A 370 -18.10 -2.61 6.48
C GLU A 370 -17.63 -1.37 7.24
N ILE A 371 -18.11 -0.21 6.82
CA ILE A 371 -17.75 1.11 7.34
C ILE A 371 -18.91 1.59 8.21
N THR A 372 -18.66 1.82 9.49
CA THR A 372 -19.68 2.40 10.38
C THR A 372 -19.71 3.89 10.16
N THR A 373 -20.76 4.39 9.49
CA THR A 373 -20.96 5.82 9.19
C THR A 373 -21.58 6.54 10.37
N GLU A 374 -22.59 5.91 10.98
CA GLU A 374 -23.26 6.40 12.19
C GLU A 374 -23.53 5.22 13.14
N ALA A 375 -23.67 5.52 14.40
CA ALA A 375 -24.08 4.57 15.42
C ALA A 375 -24.99 5.26 16.43
N THR A 376 -26.04 4.57 16.90
CA THR A 376 -26.89 5.07 17.98
C THR A 376 -26.06 5.23 19.26
N ARG A 377 -26.22 6.36 19.95
CA ARG A 377 -25.52 6.64 21.23
C ARG A 377 -25.90 5.62 22.30
N ASP A 378 -27.22 5.36 22.37
CA ASP A 378 -27.82 4.44 23.35
C ASP A 378 -28.44 3.24 22.64
N ALA A 379 -28.78 2.23 23.41
CA ALA A 379 -29.52 1.07 22.89
C ALA A 379 -30.98 1.44 22.68
N GLU A 380 -31.43 1.44 21.43
CA GLU A 380 -32.79 1.75 21.01
C GLU A 380 -33.65 0.47 20.88
N LEU A 381 -34.95 0.59 21.08
CA LEU A 381 -35.88 -0.50 20.82
C LEU A 381 -35.80 -0.88 19.34
N SER A 382 -35.48 -2.11 19.07
CA SER A 382 -35.18 -2.59 17.72
C SER A 382 -35.90 -3.87 17.40
N ILE A 383 -36.31 -3.99 16.15
CA ILE A 383 -36.98 -5.14 15.59
C ILE A 383 -36.24 -5.65 14.35
N PRO A 384 -36.34 -6.94 14.00
CA PRO A 384 -35.82 -7.41 12.72
C PRO A 384 -36.49 -6.67 11.56
N LEU A 385 -35.66 -6.16 10.62
CA LEU A 385 -36.18 -5.43 9.44
C LEU A 385 -37.18 -6.28 8.62
N ALA A 386 -37.01 -7.61 8.63
CA ALA A 386 -37.93 -8.54 7.97
C ALA A 386 -39.35 -8.53 8.56
N ALA A 387 -39.54 -8.06 9.80
CA ALA A 387 -40.85 -7.94 10.43
C ALA A 387 -41.67 -6.73 9.93
N VAL A 388 -40.99 -5.76 9.29
CA VAL A 388 -41.64 -4.58 8.72
C VAL A 388 -42.24 -4.90 7.37
N GLN A 389 -43.52 -4.57 7.20
CA GLN A 389 -44.27 -4.72 5.95
C GLN A 389 -44.55 -3.33 5.38
N GLN A 390 -44.63 -3.25 4.03
CA GLN A 390 -44.98 -1.99 3.33
C GLN A 390 -46.43 -2.09 2.84
N ASP A 391 -47.28 -1.20 3.39
CA ASP A 391 -48.67 -1.07 2.91
C ASP A 391 -48.79 0.31 2.20
N GLY A 392 -48.64 0.29 0.87
CA GLY A 392 -48.46 1.50 0.08
C GLY A 392 -47.18 2.26 0.43
N LEU A 393 -47.31 3.47 1.00
CA LEU A 393 -46.17 4.26 1.46
C LEU A 393 -45.91 4.17 2.96
N LEU A 394 -46.76 3.42 3.70
CA LEU A 394 -46.67 3.35 5.16
C LEU A 394 -45.98 2.05 5.58
N PRO A 395 -44.93 2.12 6.39
CA PRO A 395 -44.37 0.94 7.04
C PRO A 395 -45.32 0.50 8.18
N ILE A 396 -45.67 -0.79 8.21
CA ILE A 396 -46.53 -1.39 9.22
C ILE A 396 -45.87 -2.58 9.88
N ILE A 397 -46.23 -2.83 11.12
CA ILE A 397 -45.85 -4.03 11.88
C ILE A 397 -47.06 -4.64 12.55
N PHE A 398 -46.95 -5.90 12.94
CA PHE A 398 -47.96 -6.60 13.66
C PHE A 398 -47.45 -7.00 15.04
N LYS A 399 -47.94 -6.33 16.10
CA LYS A 399 -47.61 -6.60 17.49
C LYS A 399 -48.55 -7.67 18.02
N ARG A 400 -48.03 -8.68 18.72
CA ARG A 400 -48.89 -9.63 19.43
C ARG A 400 -49.58 -8.96 20.59
N ALA A 401 -50.90 -9.13 20.72
CA ALA A 401 -51.67 -8.52 21.81
C ALA A 401 -51.29 -9.15 23.16
N LEU A 402 -51.00 -8.31 24.16
CA LEU A 402 -50.61 -8.74 25.49
C LEU A 402 -51.76 -9.38 26.27
N ASP A 403 -52.98 -8.88 26.04
CA ASP A 403 -54.21 -9.34 26.65
C ASP A 403 -54.78 -10.64 26.02
N ASN A 404 -54.49 -10.85 24.73
CA ASN A 404 -54.90 -12.07 24.01
C ASN A 404 -53.81 -12.59 23.06
N PRO A 405 -53.05 -13.60 23.44
CA PRO A 405 -51.97 -14.15 22.60
C PRO A 405 -52.39 -14.70 21.23
N ASN A 406 -53.69 -14.83 20.99
CA ASN A 406 -54.26 -15.27 19.70
C ASN A 406 -54.69 -14.08 18.83
N GLU A 407 -54.29 -12.88 19.15
CA GLU A 407 -54.55 -11.69 18.37
C GLU A 407 -53.23 -10.97 18.04
N ALA A 408 -53.17 -10.36 16.84
CA ALA A 408 -52.14 -9.44 16.43
C ALA A 408 -52.75 -8.05 16.18
N ILE A 409 -52.07 -7.02 16.62
CA ILE A 409 -52.44 -5.62 16.46
C ILE A 409 -51.64 -5.06 15.29
N ARG A 410 -52.32 -4.67 14.21
CA ARG A 410 -51.74 -3.94 13.11
C ARG A 410 -51.46 -2.51 13.53
N MET A 411 -50.25 -2.02 13.38
CA MET A 411 -49.89 -0.66 13.72
C MET A 411 -48.92 -0.08 12.70
N GLU A 412 -48.97 1.22 12.49
CA GLU A 412 -47.97 1.93 11.74
C GLU A 412 -46.66 1.98 12.53
N ALA A 413 -45.56 1.80 11.83
CA ALA A 413 -44.24 1.77 12.45
C ALA A 413 -43.53 3.10 12.22
N ASP A 414 -43.22 3.78 13.31
CA ASP A 414 -42.33 4.94 13.29
C ASP A 414 -40.88 4.42 13.39
N LEU A 415 -40.20 4.40 12.23
CA LEU A 415 -38.91 3.75 12.08
C LEU A 415 -37.76 4.76 12.13
N GLY A 416 -36.74 4.42 12.90
CA GLY A 416 -35.48 5.13 12.98
C GLY A 416 -34.37 4.51 12.14
N MET A 417 -33.13 4.56 12.67
CA MET A 417 -31.96 3.98 12.05
C MET A 417 -32.10 2.47 11.84
N ASN A 418 -31.58 1.96 10.71
CA ASN A 418 -31.50 0.54 10.45
C ASN A 418 -30.07 0.14 10.06
N ASP A 419 -29.67 -1.11 10.37
CA ASP A 419 -28.35 -1.68 10.05
C ASP A 419 -28.42 -2.73 8.93
N GLY A 420 -29.58 -2.78 8.22
CA GLY A 420 -29.85 -3.78 7.18
C GLY A 420 -30.38 -5.12 7.71
N ARG A 421 -30.37 -5.35 9.03
CA ARG A 421 -30.94 -6.52 9.71
C ARG A 421 -31.98 -6.15 10.76
N TRP A 422 -31.70 -5.07 11.47
CA TRP A 422 -32.54 -4.54 12.53
C TRP A 422 -32.86 -3.07 12.23
N VAL A 423 -34.01 -2.65 12.70
CA VAL A 423 -34.46 -1.26 12.59
C VAL A 423 -34.94 -0.76 13.94
N ALA A 424 -34.56 0.46 14.32
CA ALA A 424 -35.08 1.12 15.49
C ALA A 424 -36.57 1.45 15.32
N VAL A 425 -37.35 1.29 16.39
CA VAL A 425 -38.73 1.75 16.44
C VAL A 425 -38.83 2.87 17.47
N LEU A 426 -39.23 4.06 17.01
CA LEU A 426 -39.20 5.26 17.80
C LEU A 426 -40.40 5.37 18.74
N SER A 427 -41.55 4.74 18.37
CA SER A 427 -42.76 4.80 19.16
C SER A 427 -43.61 3.51 19.01
N GLY A 428 -44.50 3.28 19.96
CA GLY A 428 -45.56 2.24 19.88
C GLY A 428 -45.15 0.84 20.41
N LEU A 429 -43.84 0.60 20.70
CA LEU A 429 -43.37 -0.67 21.24
C LEU A 429 -42.70 -0.49 22.60
N THR A 430 -42.71 -1.55 23.38
CA THR A 430 -41.97 -1.65 24.65
C THR A 430 -41.02 -2.83 24.61
N ASP A 431 -40.00 -2.77 25.48
CA ASP A 431 -39.01 -3.86 25.61
C ASP A 431 -39.71 -5.17 26.05
N GLY A 432 -39.46 -6.25 25.35
CA GLY A 432 -40.10 -7.54 25.57
C GLY A 432 -41.40 -7.80 24.83
N ASP A 433 -41.91 -6.79 24.07
CA ASP A 433 -43.05 -7.01 23.15
C ASP A 433 -42.70 -8.09 22.09
N GLU A 434 -43.72 -8.87 21.67
CA GLU A 434 -43.58 -9.81 20.56
C GLU A 434 -44.19 -9.23 19.29
N ILE A 435 -43.43 -9.25 18.21
CA ILE A 435 -43.87 -8.83 16.87
C ILE A 435 -43.84 -10.01 15.90
N VAL A 436 -44.73 -9.98 14.92
CA VAL A 436 -44.76 -11.01 13.86
C VAL A 436 -43.51 -10.85 12.99
N LEU A 437 -42.70 -11.91 12.94
CA LEU A 437 -41.49 -11.94 12.09
C LEU A 437 -41.82 -12.50 10.69
N ASP A 438 -42.35 -13.71 10.64
CA ASP A 438 -42.81 -14.35 9.40
C ASP A 438 -44.35 -14.38 9.35
N GLY A 439 -44.92 -14.37 8.14
CA GLY A 439 -46.36 -14.34 7.95
C GLY A 439 -47.00 -12.96 8.00
N GLY A 440 -46.23 -11.90 8.19
CA GLY A 440 -46.69 -10.51 8.24
C GLY A 440 -47.37 -10.05 6.94
N PHE A 441 -46.82 -10.46 5.79
CA PHE A 441 -47.40 -10.12 4.49
C PHE A 441 -48.82 -10.75 4.30
N GLN A 442 -49.02 -11.96 4.75
CA GLN A 442 -50.33 -12.64 4.70
C GLN A 442 -51.35 -11.92 5.60
N LEU A 443 -50.91 -11.46 6.77
CA LEU A 443 -51.76 -10.69 7.66
C LEU A 443 -52.11 -9.33 7.06
N MET A 444 -51.17 -8.68 6.40
CA MET A 444 -51.39 -7.42 5.70
C MET A 444 -52.45 -7.56 4.60
N LEU A 445 -52.36 -8.61 3.76
CA LEU A 445 -53.36 -8.91 2.72
C LEU A 445 -54.73 -9.15 3.29
N ALA A 446 -54.84 -9.87 4.41
CA ALA A 446 -56.10 -10.13 5.07
C ALA A 446 -56.78 -8.86 5.63
N THR A 447 -56.02 -7.83 5.91
CA THR A 447 -56.52 -6.55 6.50
C THR A 447 -56.62 -5.42 5.51
N SER A 448 -55.98 -5.45 4.37
CA SER A 448 -56.00 -4.38 3.36
C SER A 448 -57.40 -4.14 2.75
N GLY A 449 -58.35 -5.06 2.92
CA GLY A 449 -59.75 -4.89 2.51
C GLY A 449 -60.66 -4.23 3.53
N SER A 450 -60.25 -4.03 4.78
CA SER A 450 -61.11 -3.55 5.88
C SER A 450 -60.85 -2.11 6.35
N VAL A 451 -59.86 -1.40 5.80
CA VAL A 451 -59.47 -0.05 6.25
C VAL A 451 -59.77 1.00 5.16
N GLN A 452 -61.04 1.31 4.99
CA GLN A 452 -61.47 2.46 4.11
C GLN A 452 -62.23 3.54 4.86
N GLN A 453 -62.04 3.71 6.16
CA GLN A 453 -62.61 4.91 6.87
C GLN A 453 -61.45 5.74 7.43
N GLY A 454 -61.46 7.04 7.15
CA GLY A 454 -60.42 7.99 7.58
C GLY A 454 -60.38 8.12 9.10
N GLY A 455 -59.36 7.52 9.68
CA GLY A 455 -59.04 7.59 11.10
C GLY A 455 -57.71 6.83 11.35
N HIS A 456 -57.17 6.93 12.56
CA HIS A 456 -55.97 6.23 12.96
C HIS A 456 -56.16 5.38 14.21
N PHE A 457 -55.32 4.35 14.36
CA PHE A 457 -55.35 3.47 15.52
C PHE A 457 -54.19 3.76 16.48
N HIS A 458 -54.48 3.72 17.78
CA HIS A 458 -53.47 3.77 18.83
C HIS A 458 -52.79 2.42 19.09
N ALA A 459 -51.67 2.43 19.77
CA ALA A 459 -50.90 1.21 20.08
C ALA A 459 -51.64 0.21 21.01
N ASP A 460 -52.71 0.63 21.69
CA ASP A 460 -53.58 -0.18 22.51
C ASP A 460 -54.75 -0.84 21.72
N GLY A 461 -54.85 -0.54 20.42
CA GLY A 461 -55.90 -1.05 19.54
C GLY A 461 -57.18 -0.22 19.48
N THR A 462 -57.20 1.00 20.07
CA THR A 462 -58.35 1.91 19.98
C THR A 462 -58.29 2.72 18.69
N PHE A 463 -59.49 2.94 18.04
CA PHE A 463 -59.64 3.70 16.81
C PHE A 463 -60.14 5.11 17.12
N HIS A 464 -59.56 6.14 16.48
CA HIS A 464 -60.01 7.51 16.49
C HIS A 464 -60.32 7.99 15.07
N GLU A 465 -61.49 8.53 14.86
CA GLU A 465 -61.88 9.27 13.62
C GLU A 465 -61.35 10.70 13.71
N GLY A 466 -60.47 11.05 12.78
CA GLY A 466 -59.95 12.43 12.61
C GLY A 466 -58.43 12.54 12.50
N ALA A 467 -57.95 13.55 11.76
CA ALA A 467 -56.53 13.89 11.68
C ALA A 467 -56.13 14.77 12.87
N HIS A 468 -55.00 14.49 13.50
CA HIS A 468 -54.35 15.38 14.45
C HIS A 468 -53.54 16.46 13.71
#